data_ee111b2eb9706fed93d00a660decd26e
#
_entry.id   ee111b2eb9706fed93d00a660decd26e
#
_cell.length_a   1.000
_cell.length_b   1.000
_cell.length_c   1.000
_cell.angle_alpha   90.00
_cell.angle_beta   90.00
_cell.angle_gamma   90.00
#
_symmetry.space_group_name_H-M   'P 1'
#
loop_
_entity.id
_entity.type
_entity.pdbx_description
1 polymer ?
#
loop_
_entity_poly.entity_id
_entity_poly.type
_entity_poly.pdbx_seq_one_letter_code
_entity_poly.pdbx_strand_id
1 'polypeptide(L)'
;VSWSVNTLDETFRADMDRAVSIGRRLEAMRQVYEAGIRTVCFVSPIFPGITDAEAIIDRVRDICDLVWLENLNLRGQFKPTIMSYIREKYPELVPLYEAIWQTLEARIASYAEANGLPYRVNDLPYGRSEKGRPVVVNFFYHEKIRLSNR
;
A
#
# COMPACT_ATOMS: atom_id res chain seq x y z
N VAL A 1 6.14 -13.02 6.86
CA VAL A 1 6.43 -12.98 5.42
C VAL A 1 5.67 -11.80 4.81
N SER A 2 6.27 -11.10 3.83
CA SER A 2 5.67 -9.92 3.22
C SER A 2 5.60 -10.07 1.70
N TRP A 3 4.50 -9.59 1.11
CA TRP A 3 4.32 -9.45 -0.33
C TRP A 3 4.01 -8.01 -0.70
N SER A 4 4.67 -7.49 -1.73
CA SER A 4 4.33 -6.20 -2.30
C SER A 4 3.15 -6.35 -3.26
N VAL A 5 2.06 -5.62 -3.01
CA VAL A 5 0.88 -5.52 -3.86
C VAL A 5 0.47 -4.06 -3.90
N ASN A 6 0.93 -3.31 -4.88
CA ASN A 6 0.66 -1.87 -5.00
C ASN A 6 -0.42 -1.53 -6.04
N THR A 7 -1.00 -2.53 -6.65
CA THR A 7 -2.12 -2.41 -7.60
C THR A 7 -2.86 -3.73 -7.71
N LEU A 8 -4.11 -3.68 -8.16
CA LEU A 8 -4.86 -4.86 -8.62
C LEU A 8 -4.97 -4.88 -10.16
N ASP A 9 -4.41 -3.89 -10.85
CA ASP A 9 -4.34 -3.81 -12.30
C ASP A 9 -3.06 -4.49 -12.81
N GLU A 10 -3.23 -5.60 -13.53
CA GLU A 10 -2.11 -6.36 -14.11
C GLU A 10 -1.36 -5.59 -15.21
N THR A 11 -2.02 -4.66 -15.91
CA THR A 11 -1.38 -3.83 -16.94
C THR A 11 -0.40 -2.86 -16.27
N PHE A 12 -0.87 -2.11 -15.27
CA PHE A 12 -0.01 -1.21 -14.49
C PHE A 12 1.12 -1.98 -13.79
N ARG A 13 0.81 -3.16 -13.21
CA ARG A 13 1.84 -4.02 -12.60
C ARG A 13 2.93 -4.39 -13.61
N ALA A 14 2.55 -4.78 -14.83
CA ALA A 14 3.52 -5.19 -15.85
C ALA A 14 4.42 -4.03 -16.31
N ASP A 15 3.91 -2.79 -16.30
CA ASP A 15 4.70 -1.60 -16.56
C ASP A 15 5.69 -1.28 -15.42
N MET A 16 5.30 -1.56 -14.16
CA MET A 16 6.09 -1.19 -12.98
C MET A 16 7.12 -2.24 -12.58
N ASP A 17 6.80 -3.52 -12.67
CA ASP A 17 7.69 -4.59 -12.25
C ASP A 17 7.59 -5.84 -13.15
N ARG A 18 8.64 -6.68 -13.08
CA ARG A 18 8.71 -7.96 -13.77
C ARG A 18 8.40 -9.15 -12.86
N ALA A 19 7.85 -8.90 -11.68
CA ALA A 19 7.53 -9.96 -10.74
C ALA A 19 6.32 -10.78 -11.19
N VAL A 20 6.02 -11.83 -10.46
CA VAL A 20 4.86 -12.71 -10.72
C VAL A 20 3.54 -11.94 -10.62
N SER A 21 2.50 -12.45 -11.29
CA SER A 21 1.17 -11.86 -11.31
C SER A 21 0.60 -11.62 -9.91
N ILE A 22 -0.32 -10.67 -9.81
CA ILE A 22 -1.01 -10.32 -8.56
C ILE A 22 -1.72 -11.56 -8.00
N GLY A 23 -2.43 -12.31 -8.85
CA GLY A 23 -3.12 -13.53 -8.44
C GLY A 23 -2.20 -14.55 -7.76
N ARG A 24 -1.00 -14.77 -8.30
CA ARG A 24 -0.01 -15.68 -7.70
C ARG A 24 0.54 -15.16 -6.37
N ARG A 25 0.73 -13.85 -6.24
CA ARG A 25 1.15 -13.23 -4.96
C ARG A 25 0.09 -13.43 -3.89
N LEU A 26 -1.18 -13.17 -4.21
CA LEU A 26 -2.30 -13.34 -3.30
C LEU A 26 -2.51 -14.79 -2.87
N GLU A 27 -2.35 -15.74 -3.79
CA GLU A 27 -2.46 -17.16 -3.48
C GLU A 27 -1.33 -17.61 -2.54
N ALA A 28 -0.09 -17.22 -2.81
CA ALA A 28 1.04 -17.51 -1.92
C ALA A 28 0.84 -16.87 -0.54
N MET A 29 0.32 -15.64 -0.47
CA MET A 29 -0.01 -14.96 0.78
C MET A 29 -1.02 -15.76 1.59
N ARG A 30 -2.11 -16.23 0.95
CA ARG A 30 -3.14 -17.06 1.57
C ARG A 30 -2.56 -18.32 2.18
N GLN A 31 -1.77 -19.09 1.41
CA GLN A 31 -1.19 -20.34 1.87
C GLN A 31 -0.32 -20.14 3.12
N VAL A 32 0.48 -19.08 3.15
CA VAL A 32 1.34 -18.77 4.30
C VAL A 32 0.52 -18.31 5.50
N TYR A 33 -0.53 -17.51 5.28
CA TYR A 33 -1.46 -17.09 6.34
C TYR A 33 -2.20 -18.28 6.95
N GLU A 34 -2.71 -19.19 6.10
CA GLU A 34 -3.41 -20.41 6.53
C GLU A 34 -2.51 -21.34 7.33
N ALA A 35 -1.21 -21.35 7.05
CA ALA A 35 -0.21 -22.06 7.84
C ALA A 35 0.09 -21.41 9.21
N GLY A 36 -0.59 -20.32 9.58
CA GLY A 36 -0.39 -19.61 10.84
C GLY A 36 0.89 -18.77 10.90
N ILE A 37 1.49 -18.49 9.76
CA ILE A 37 2.69 -17.66 9.66
C ILE A 37 2.28 -16.21 9.47
N ARG A 38 2.87 -15.29 10.27
CA ARG A 38 2.57 -13.87 10.16
C ARG A 38 2.80 -13.35 8.76
N THR A 39 1.77 -12.71 8.22
CA THR A 39 1.68 -12.32 6.82
C THR A 39 1.41 -10.82 6.71
N VAL A 40 2.15 -10.16 5.83
CA VAL A 40 2.04 -8.71 5.59
C VAL A 40 1.80 -8.45 4.11
N CYS A 41 0.75 -7.69 3.81
CA CYS A 41 0.56 -7.07 2.50
C CYS A 41 1.21 -5.68 2.52
N PHE A 42 2.22 -5.49 1.70
CA PHE A 42 2.96 -4.24 1.59
C PHE A 42 2.50 -3.47 0.35
N VAL A 43 1.73 -2.41 0.57
CA VAL A 43 1.23 -1.52 -0.49
C VAL A 43 2.19 -0.34 -0.63
N SER A 44 3.26 -0.54 -1.36
CA SER A 44 4.33 0.45 -1.54
C SER A 44 4.95 0.36 -2.93
N PRO A 45 5.10 1.51 -3.58
CA PRO A 45 4.51 2.80 -3.21
C PRO A 45 3.04 2.88 -3.61
N ILE A 46 2.26 3.73 -2.92
CA ILE A 46 0.94 4.13 -3.38
C ILE A 46 1.09 5.17 -4.48
N PHE A 47 0.59 4.85 -5.67
CA PHE A 47 0.49 5.78 -6.79
C PHE A 47 -0.87 6.48 -6.76
N PRO A 48 -0.94 7.81 -6.50
CA PRO A 48 -2.20 8.55 -6.43
C PRO A 48 -3.05 8.40 -7.70
N GLY A 49 -4.34 8.15 -7.52
CA GLY A 49 -5.28 7.97 -8.63
C GLY A 49 -5.14 6.66 -9.41
N ILE A 50 -4.10 5.85 -9.12
CA ILE A 50 -3.84 4.55 -9.77
C ILE A 50 -3.95 3.41 -8.77
N THR A 51 -3.28 3.52 -7.61
CA THR A 51 -3.40 2.53 -6.55
C THR A 51 -4.72 2.70 -5.81
N ASP A 52 -5.61 1.73 -5.93
CA ASP A 52 -6.83 1.65 -5.10
C ASP A 52 -6.51 0.89 -3.81
N ALA A 53 -6.08 1.63 -2.79
CA ALA A 53 -5.68 1.06 -1.52
C ALA A 53 -6.85 0.38 -0.79
N GLU A 54 -8.06 0.92 -0.92
CA GLU A 54 -9.27 0.38 -0.31
C GLU A 54 -9.63 -0.98 -0.91
N ALA A 55 -9.61 -1.09 -2.24
CA ALA A 55 -9.83 -2.36 -2.93
C ALA A 55 -8.75 -3.40 -2.60
N ILE A 56 -7.48 -2.98 -2.43
CA ILE A 56 -6.41 -3.89 -2.00
C ILE A 56 -6.69 -4.39 -0.58
N ILE A 57 -7.03 -3.50 0.37
CA ILE A 57 -7.38 -3.89 1.75
C ILE A 57 -8.52 -4.91 1.75
N ASP A 58 -9.60 -4.64 1.02
CA ASP A 58 -10.73 -5.57 0.91
C ASP A 58 -10.31 -6.93 0.34
N ARG A 59 -9.41 -6.94 -0.61
CA ARG A 59 -8.93 -8.15 -1.28
C ARG A 59 -8.07 -9.04 -0.38
N VAL A 60 -7.34 -8.44 0.59
CA VAL A 60 -6.37 -9.15 1.42
C VAL A 60 -6.77 -9.32 2.88
N ARG A 61 -7.84 -8.65 3.35
CA ARG A 61 -8.22 -8.58 4.76
C ARG A 61 -8.41 -9.96 5.44
N ASP A 62 -8.75 -10.99 4.67
CA ASP A 62 -8.98 -12.34 5.17
C ASP A 62 -7.79 -13.29 4.95
N ILE A 63 -6.71 -12.80 4.37
CA ILE A 63 -5.53 -13.59 4.02
C ILE A 63 -4.21 -12.96 4.47
N CYS A 64 -4.25 -11.92 5.31
CA CYS A 64 -3.06 -11.36 5.95
C CYS A 64 -3.37 -10.74 7.32
N ASP A 65 -2.33 -10.56 8.13
CA ASP A 65 -2.41 -10.00 9.47
C ASP A 65 -2.27 -8.48 9.48
N LEU A 66 -1.55 -7.92 8.49
CA LEU A 66 -1.21 -6.51 8.42
C LEU A 66 -1.20 -6.04 6.97
N VAL A 67 -1.85 -4.92 6.72
CA VAL A 67 -1.64 -4.12 5.50
C VAL A 67 -0.76 -2.92 5.86
N TRP A 68 0.40 -2.85 5.25
CA TRP A 68 1.32 -1.74 5.39
C TRP A 68 1.28 -0.86 4.15
N LEU A 69 0.84 0.36 4.32
CA LEU A 69 0.66 1.35 3.27
C LEU A 69 1.78 2.39 3.34
N GLU A 70 2.40 2.66 2.21
CA GLU A 70 3.48 3.64 2.11
C GLU A 70 3.24 4.58 0.92
N ASN A 71 3.25 5.88 1.19
CA ASN A 71 3.07 6.87 0.13
C ASN A 71 4.26 6.92 -0.83
N LEU A 72 3.99 7.24 -2.09
CA LEU A 72 5.03 7.45 -3.09
C LEU A 72 5.98 8.59 -2.69
N ASN A 73 7.27 8.30 -2.66
CA ASN A 73 8.31 9.30 -2.39
C ASN A 73 8.82 9.91 -3.71
N LEU A 74 8.21 11.02 -4.13
CA LEU A 74 8.59 11.75 -5.34
C LEU A 74 9.82 12.64 -5.11
N ARG A 75 10.94 12.05 -4.69
CA ARG A 75 12.18 12.79 -4.43
C ARG A 75 13.37 12.21 -5.19
N GLY A 76 14.42 13.04 -5.32
CA GLY A 76 15.67 12.61 -5.92
C GLY A 76 15.56 12.24 -7.39
N GLN A 77 16.42 11.33 -7.82
CA GLN A 77 16.59 10.94 -9.22
C GLN A 77 15.38 10.19 -9.83
N PHE A 78 14.50 9.61 -9.02
CA PHE A 78 13.33 8.87 -9.52
C PHE A 78 12.16 9.78 -9.89
N LYS A 79 12.10 11.01 -9.35
CA LYS A 79 11.00 11.94 -9.62
C LYS A 79 10.81 12.23 -11.12
N PRO A 80 11.87 12.58 -11.91
CA PRO A 80 11.71 12.82 -13.32
C PRO A 80 11.14 11.62 -14.09
N THR A 81 11.61 10.41 -13.79
CA THR A 81 11.14 9.18 -14.43
C THR A 81 9.67 8.92 -14.16
N ILE A 82 9.25 9.00 -12.89
CA ILE A 82 7.85 8.81 -12.49
C ILE A 82 6.98 9.89 -13.12
N MET A 83 7.39 11.15 -13.07
CA MET A 83 6.61 12.26 -13.66
C MET A 83 6.49 12.13 -15.19
N SER A 84 7.53 11.64 -15.88
CA SER A 84 7.46 11.34 -17.32
C SER A 84 6.44 10.24 -17.59
N TYR A 85 6.46 9.14 -16.84
CA TYR A 85 5.51 8.07 -16.98
C TYR A 85 4.06 8.55 -16.75
N ILE A 86 3.83 9.32 -15.69
CA ILE A 86 2.49 9.87 -15.40
C ILE A 86 2.03 10.82 -16.52
N ARG A 87 2.89 11.69 -17.04
CA ARG A 87 2.54 12.59 -18.15
C ARG A 87 2.17 11.82 -19.43
N GLU A 88 2.86 10.71 -19.67
CA GLU A 88 2.63 9.88 -20.86
C GLU A 88 1.37 9.04 -20.75
N LYS A 89 1.17 8.35 -19.63
CA LYS A 89 0.10 7.33 -19.46
C LYS A 89 -1.17 7.86 -18.78
N TYR A 90 -1.03 8.86 -17.90
CA TYR A 90 -2.09 9.40 -17.06
C TYR A 90 -2.00 10.94 -16.96
N PRO A 91 -2.08 11.67 -18.09
CA PRO A 91 -1.86 13.12 -18.10
C PRO A 91 -2.82 13.88 -17.18
N GLU A 92 -4.03 13.38 -16.99
CA GLU A 92 -5.05 13.93 -16.09
C GLU A 92 -4.66 13.86 -14.61
N LEU A 93 -3.73 12.98 -14.24
CA LEU A 93 -3.26 12.83 -12.86
C LEU A 93 -2.07 13.73 -12.51
N VAL A 94 -1.47 14.42 -13.48
CA VAL A 94 -0.31 15.29 -13.24
C VAL A 94 -0.53 16.29 -12.10
N PRO A 95 -1.67 17.02 -12.02
CA PRO A 95 -1.92 17.93 -10.91
C PRO A 95 -1.94 17.25 -9.54
N LEU A 96 -2.43 16.00 -9.47
CA LEU A 96 -2.48 15.22 -8.24
C LEU A 96 -1.07 14.87 -7.74
N TYR A 97 -0.14 14.60 -8.65
CA TYR A 97 1.28 14.32 -8.34
C TYR A 97 2.09 15.56 -7.96
N GLU A 98 1.58 16.73 -8.26
CA GLU A 98 2.14 18.02 -7.87
C GLU A 98 1.57 18.53 -6.53
N ALA A 99 0.44 17.97 -6.08
CA ALA A 99 -0.21 18.33 -4.83
C ALA A 99 0.38 17.61 -3.60
N ILE A 100 0.09 18.13 -2.42
CA ILE A 100 0.54 17.56 -1.13
C ILE A 100 -0.38 16.41 -0.71
N TRP A 101 0.20 15.32 -0.26
CA TRP A 101 -0.41 14.03 0.09
C TRP A 101 -1.35 13.98 1.31
N GLN A 102 -1.64 15.08 1.95
CA GLN A 102 -2.38 15.15 3.23
C GLN A 102 -3.79 14.51 3.19
N THR A 103 -4.39 14.43 2.02
CA THR A 103 -5.75 13.87 1.85
C THR A 103 -5.79 12.34 1.84
N LEU A 104 -4.71 11.68 1.44
CA LEU A 104 -4.68 10.22 1.32
C LEU A 104 -4.72 9.54 2.69
N GLU A 105 -3.91 9.98 3.65
CA GLU A 105 -3.90 9.43 5.01
C GLU A 105 -5.28 9.52 5.66
N ALA A 106 -5.93 10.71 5.56
CA ALA A 106 -7.26 10.92 6.12
C ALA A 106 -8.32 10.01 5.48
N ARG A 107 -8.25 9.81 4.17
CA ARG A 107 -9.15 8.90 3.44
C ARG A 107 -8.99 7.47 3.92
N ILE A 108 -7.76 6.96 4.04
CA ILE A 108 -7.48 5.60 4.50
C ILE A 108 -7.92 5.41 5.96
N ALA A 109 -7.68 6.39 6.83
CA ALA A 109 -8.15 6.35 8.22
C ALA A 109 -9.68 6.25 8.30
N SER A 110 -10.41 7.08 7.55
CA SER A 110 -11.87 7.06 7.49
C SER A 110 -12.41 5.72 6.94
N TYR A 111 -11.75 5.18 5.94
CA TYR A 111 -12.10 3.88 5.38
C TYR A 111 -11.92 2.75 6.41
N ALA A 112 -10.79 2.73 7.12
CA ALA A 112 -10.52 1.73 8.16
C ALA A 112 -11.55 1.82 9.29
N GLU A 113 -11.88 3.01 9.77
CA GLU A 113 -12.91 3.24 10.78
C GLU A 113 -14.29 2.72 10.32
N ALA A 114 -14.73 3.10 9.11
CA ALA A 114 -16.02 2.68 8.56
C ALA A 114 -16.14 1.17 8.39
N ASN A 115 -15.03 0.44 8.25
CA ASN A 115 -14.96 -1.01 8.10
C ASN A 115 -14.57 -1.75 9.39
N GLY A 116 -14.47 -1.06 10.53
CA GLY A 116 -14.10 -1.66 11.82
C GLY A 116 -12.68 -2.24 11.83
N LEU A 117 -11.77 -1.69 11.02
CA LEU A 117 -10.37 -2.13 10.94
C LEU A 117 -9.49 -1.28 11.86
N PRO A 118 -8.62 -1.91 12.69
CA PRO A 118 -7.63 -1.17 13.45
C PRO A 118 -6.73 -0.35 12.54
N TYR A 119 -6.63 0.96 12.79
CA TYR A 119 -5.79 1.89 12.03
C TYR A 119 -4.62 2.39 12.88
N ARG A 120 -3.44 2.44 12.29
CA ARG A 120 -2.20 2.91 12.94
C ARG A 120 -1.39 3.77 11.97
N VAL A 121 -0.49 4.58 12.52
CA VAL A 121 0.46 5.39 11.74
C VAL A 121 1.86 5.15 12.27
N ASN A 122 2.77 4.73 11.39
CA ASN A 122 4.18 4.44 11.71
C ASN A 122 4.36 3.49 12.91
N ASP A 123 3.42 2.57 13.12
CA ASP A 123 3.44 1.61 14.22
C ASP A 123 3.32 0.18 13.68
N LEU A 124 4.42 -0.54 13.71
CA LEU A 124 4.50 -1.92 13.24
C LEU A 124 4.34 -2.90 14.41
N PRO A 125 3.23 -3.62 14.47
CA PRO A 125 3.08 -4.67 15.46
C PRO A 125 4.01 -5.84 15.16
N TYR A 126 4.82 -6.23 16.14
CA TYR A 126 5.62 -7.44 16.10
C TYR A 126 4.88 -8.58 16.77
N GLY A 127 5.10 -9.82 16.33
CA GLY A 127 4.53 -10.99 16.98
C GLY A 127 4.17 -12.12 16.01
N ARG A 128 3.45 -13.11 16.52
CA ARG A 128 2.90 -14.23 15.74
C ARG A 128 1.65 -13.79 15.00
N SER A 129 1.24 -14.57 13.98
CA SER A 129 -0.05 -14.37 13.32
C SER A 129 -1.19 -14.43 14.34
N GLU A 130 -2.14 -13.52 14.19
CA GLU A 130 -3.37 -13.46 14.97
C GLU A 130 -4.56 -13.83 14.08
N LYS A 131 -4.46 -15.00 13.44
CA LYS A 131 -5.48 -15.53 12.54
C LYS A 131 -6.89 -15.38 13.13
N GLY A 132 -7.81 -14.85 12.33
CA GLY A 132 -9.19 -14.62 12.74
C GLY A 132 -9.45 -13.26 13.40
N ARG A 133 -8.41 -12.43 13.62
CA ARG A 133 -8.59 -11.03 14.02
C ARG A 133 -8.69 -10.12 12.80
N PRO A 134 -9.34 -8.96 12.93
CA PRO A 134 -9.37 -7.97 11.86
C PRO A 134 -7.96 -7.58 11.42
N VAL A 135 -7.75 -7.42 10.11
CA VAL A 135 -6.50 -6.92 9.55
C VAL A 135 -6.17 -5.54 10.11
N VAL A 136 -4.91 -5.31 10.46
CA VAL A 136 -4.44 -3.99 10.89
C VAL A 136 -4.02 -3.19 9.67
N VAL A 137 -4.55 -1.99 9.52
CA VAL A 137 -4.16 -1.02 8.49
C VAL A 137 -3.14 -0.06 9.09
N ASN A 138 -1.90 -0.10 8.61
CA ASN A 138 -0.83 0.78 9.08
C ASN A 138 -0.35 1.66 7.93
N PHE A 139 -0.43 2.98 8.11
CA PHE A 139 0.04 3.97 7.15
C PHE A 139 1.44 4.44 7.53
N PHE A 140 2.40 4.26 6.64
CA PHE A 140 3.76 4.76 6.82
C PHE A 140 3.95 6.06 6.05
N TYR A 141 4.30 7.13 6.78
CA TYR A 141 4.38 8.47 6.22
C TYR A 141 5.80 9.03 6.36
N HIS A 142 6.55 9.00 5.28
CA HIS A 142 7.95 9.43 5.25
C HIS A 142 8.22 10.86 5.71
N GLU A 143 7.28 11.79 5.47
CA GLU A 143 7.49 13.19 5.81
C GLU A 143 7.43 13.46 7.32
N LYS A 144 6.62 12.71 8.07
CA LYS A 144 6.55 12.83 9.54
C LYS A 144 7.89 12.49 10.21
N ILE A 145 8.65 11.56 9.65
CA ILE A 145 9.96 11.17 10.18
C ILE A 145 10.98 12.31 10.05
N ARG A 146 10.88 13.15 9.02
CA ARG A 146 11.81 14.27 8.81
C ARG A 146 11.50 15.49 9.69
N LEU A 147 10.24 15.70 10.02
CA LEU A 147 9.83 16.80 10.91
C LEU A 147 10.19 16.54 12.38
N SER A 148 10.30 15.27 12.79
CA SER A 148 10.70 14.88 14.14
C SER A 148 12.22 14.93 14.38
N ASN A 149 13.03 15.03 13.32
CA ASN A 149 14.49 15.09 13.38
C ASN A 149 15.06 16.51 13.18
N ARG A 150 14.26 17.55 13.35
CA ARG A 150 14.68 18.95 13.32
C ARG A 150 14.66 19.56 14.71
#